data_5b2ce66a7b63b4fb062354934a07e911
#
_entry.id   5b2ce66a7b63b4fb062354934a07e911
#
_cell.length_a   1.000
_cell.length_b   1.000
_cell.length_c   1.000
_cell.angle_alpha   90.00
_cell.angle_beta   90.00
_cell.angle_gamma   90.00
#
_symmetry.space_group_name_H-M   'P 1'
#
loop_
_entity.id
_entity.type
_entity.pdbx_description
1 polymer ?
#
loop_
_entity_poly.entity_id
_entity_poly.type
_entity_poly.pdbx_seq_one_letter_code
_entity_poly.pdbx_strand_id
1 'polypeptide(L)'
;MAEETSKEVRGLVLVLLDNTAREDERHDAAMDLGEYDSDEAISALAKVASDPNEEDIIVDSCAESMAEIWVRMNKFDEYLFKKLSPFAKNIISKLILSKNPTLIAQVVKDQISNEMQ
;
A
#
# COMPACT_ATOMS: atom_id res chain seq x y z
N MET A 1 9.50 -21.89 6.88
CA MET A 1 8.61 -21.20 5.92
C MET A 1 8.31 -19.77 6.31
N ALA A 2 7.83 -19.52 7.53
CA ALA A 2 7.61 -18.15 7.99
C ALA A 2 8.90 -17.32 8.02
N GLU A 3 10.02 -17.93 8.37
CA GLU A 3 11.32 -17.25 8.39
C GLU A 3 11.80 -16.87 7.00
N GLU A 4 11.59 -17.73 6.00
CA GLU A 4 11.98 -17.42 4.62
C GLU A 4 11.13 -16.31 4.06
N THR A 5 9.81 -16.35 4.32
CA THR A 5 8.90 -15.28 3.90
C THR A 5 9.28 -13.95 4.53
N SER A 6 9.63 -13.96 5.83
CA SER A 6 10.06 -12.76 6.54
C SER A 6 11.35 -12.20 5.95
N LYS A 7 12.29 -13.05 5.57
CA LYS A 7 13.56 -12.63 4.94
C LYS A 7 13.30 -11.99 3.59
N GLU A 8 12.43 -12.60 2.78
CA GLU A 8 12.08 -12.07 1.46
C GLU A 8 11.42 -10.71 1.59
N VAL A 9 10.44 -10.59 2.48
CA VAL A 9 9.76 -9.32 2.72
C VAL A 9 10.76 -8.27 3.18
N ARG A 10 11.64 -8.62 4.11
CA ARG A 10 12.63 -7.67 4.63
C ARG A 10 13.58 -7.19 3.56
N GLY A 11 14.02 -8.10 2.68
CA GLY A 11 14.88 -7.74 1.55
C GLY A 11 14.20 -6.76 0.60
N LEU A 12 12.92 -7.03 0.27
CA LEU A 12 12.15 -6.14 -0.60
C LEU A 12 11.91 -4.78 0.06
N VAL A 13 11.64 -4.78 1.35
CA VAL A 13 11.46 -3.53 2.12
C VAL A 13 12.73 -2.68 2.06
N LEU A 14 13.89 -3.30 2.22
CA LEU A 14 15.16 -2.58 2.17
C LEU A 14 15.37 -1.90 0.81
N VAL A 15 15.04 -2.59 -0.28
CA VAL A 15 15.15 -2.00 -1.62
C VAL A 15 14.16 -0.86 -1.78
N LEU A 16 12.91 -1.06 -1.39
CA LEU A 16 11.87 -0.05 -1.53
C LEU A 16 12.22 1.24 -0.78
N LEU A 17 12.77 1.11 0.43
CA LEU A 17 13.07 2.26 1.27
C LEU A 17 14.43 2.90 0.96
N ASP A 18 15.21 2.32 0.06
CA ASP A 18 16.52 2.83 -0.33
C ASP A 18 16.40 3.89 -1.42
N ASN A 19 16.52 5.15 -1.04
CA ASN A 19 16.40 6.27 -1.97
C ASN A 19 17.52 6.32 -3.01
N THR A 20 18.58 5.54 -2.82
CA THR A 20 19.70 5.45 -3.79
C THR A 20 19.51 4.31 -4.77
N ALA A 21 18.54 3.43 -4.54
CA ALA A 21 18.23 2.36 -5.48
C ALA A 21 17.56 2.94 -6.72
N ARG A 22 17.68 2.25 -7.85
CA ARG A 22 17.07 2.71 -9.10
C ARG A 22 15.54 2.65 -8.98
N GLU A 23 14.89 3.56 -9.71
CA GLU A 23 13.42 3.64 -9.72
C GLU A 23 12.79 2.30 -10.11
N ASP A 24 13.33 1.63 -11.13
CA ASP A 24 12.79 0.35 -11.58
C ASP A 24 12.94 -0.75 -10.53
N GLU A 25 14.04 -0.74 -9.79
CA GLU A 25 14.25 -1.70 -8.71
C GLU A 25 13.25 -1.46 -7.56
N ARG A 26 13.04 -0.20 -7.21
CA ARG A 26 12.09 0.18 -6.16
C ARG A 26 10.65 -0.15 -6.58
N HIS A 27 10.31 0.11 -7.83
CA HIS A 27 9.01 -0.24 -8.40
C HIS A 27 8.77 -1.74 -8.32
N ASP A 28 9.74 -2.54 -8.74
CA ASP A 28 9.63 -4.00 -8.70
C ASP A 28 9.47 -4.51 -7.27
N ALA A 29 10.23 -3.93 -6.32
CA ALA A 29 10.12 -4.31 -4.93
C ALA A 29 8.72 -4.00 -4.38
N ALA A 30 8.16 -2.84 -4.73
CA ALA A 30 6.81 -2.47 -4.30
C ALA A 30 5.77 -3.46 -4.84
N MET A 31 5.89 -3.82 -6.12
CA MET A 31 4.96 -4.77 -6.73
C MET A 31 5.09 -6.16 -6.12
N ASP A 32 6.31 -6.62 -5.89
CA ASP A 32 6.55 -7.93 -5.28
C ASP A 32 6.01 -8.01 -3.87
N LEU A 33 6.12 -6.93 -3.09
CA LEU A 33 5.57 -6.87 -1.73
C LEU A 33 4.06 -7.10 -1.71
N GLY A 34 3.37 -6.77 -2.79
CA GLY A 34 1.92 -6.98 -2.90
C GLY A 34 1.50 -8.45 -2.87
N GLU A 35 2.44 -9.37 -3.03
CA GLU A 35 2.15 -10.81 -3.01
C GLU A 35 2.19 -11.41 -1.60
N TYR A 36 2.57 -10.64 -0.60
CA TYR A 36 2.75 -11.13 0.77
C TYR A 36 1.67 -10.57 1.71
N ASP A 37 1.06 -11.46 2.48
CA ASP A 37 0.09 -11.09 3.51
C ASP A 37 0.87 -10.77 4.80
N SER A 38 1.53 -9.63 4.80
CA SER A 38 2.51 -9.26 5.82
C SER A 38 2.27 -7.83 6.32
N ASP A 39 2.19 -7.67 7.63
CA ASP A 39 2.08 -6.34 8.24
C ASP A 39 3.33 -5.51 7.98
N GLU A 40 4.50 -6.14 7.93
CA GLU A 40 5.75 -5.45 7.61
C GLU A 40 5.70 -4.90 6.18
N ALA A 41 5.19 -5.69 5.23
CA ALA A 41 5.02 -5.24 3.85
C ALA A 41 4.07 -4.04 3.78
N ILE A 42 2.91 -4.15 4.40
CA ILE A 42 1.91 -3.07 4.42
C ILE A 42 2.51 -1.80 5.03
N SER A 43 3.22 -1.91 6.14
CA SER A 43 3.82 -0.75 6.81
C SER A 43 4.82 -0.03 5.92
N ALA A 44 5.66 -0.77 5.22
CA ALA A 44 6.66 -0.19 4.32
C ALA A 44 5.99 0.48 3.12
N LEU A 45 5.01 -0.18 2.51
CA LEU A 45 4.25 0.37 1.39
C LEU A 45 3.54 1.65 1.80
N ALA A 46 2.91 1.66 2.97
CA ALA A 46 2.20 2.83 3.48
C ALA A 46 3.14 3.99 3.75
N LYS A 47 4.32 3.72 4.27
CA LYS A 47 5.32 4.76 4.53
C LYS A 47 5.68 5.50 3.25
N VAL A 48 5.92 4.76 2.18
CA VAL A 48 6.28 5.35 0.88
C VAL A 48 5.08 6.06 0.26
N ALA A 49 3.89 5.45 0.34
CA ALA A 49 2.67 6.02 -0.24
C ALA A 49 2.17 7.26 0.51
N SER A 50 2.73 7.53 1.69
CA SER A 50 2.40 8.72 2.49
C SER A 50 3.40 9.86 2.30
N ASP A 51 4.52 9.60 1.62
CA ASP A 51 5.59 10.58 1.45
C ASP A 51 5.25 11.55 0.32
N PRO A 52 5.05 12.85 0.63
CA PRO A 52 4.68 13.82 -0.41
C PRO A 52 5.82 14.11 -1.40
N ASN A 53 7.03 13.71 -1.08
CA ASN A 53 8.20 13.92 -1.93
C ASN A 53 8.53 12.72 -2.82
N GLU A 54 7.77 11.62 -2.69
CA GLU A 54 8.03 10.41 -3.47
C GLU A 54 7.52 10.56 -4.89
N GLU A 55 8.17 9.86 -5.82
CA GLU A 55 7.77 9.84 -7.24
C GLU A 55 6.40 9.16 -7.38
N ASP A 56 5.56 9.71 -8.26
CA ASP A 56 4.21 9.19 -8.47
C ASP A 56 4.20 7.72 -8.88
N ILE A 57 5.15 7.29 -9.71
CA ILE A 57 5.21 5.89 -10.15
C ILE A 57 5.46 4.93 -8.98
N ILE A 58 6.26 5.36 -8.01
CA ILE A 58 6.52 4.54 -6.82
C ILE A 58 5.32 4.54 -5.89
N VAL A 59 4.68 5.70 -5.70
CA VAL A 59 3.46 5.80 -4.90
C VAL A 59 2.35 4.93 -5.50
N ASP A 60 2.20 4.96 -6.82
CA ASP A 60 1.21 4.14 -7.53
C ASP A 60 1.45 2.66 -7.27
N SER A 61 2.69 2.20 -7.43
CA SER A 61 3.05 0.79 -7.19
C SER A 61 2.74 0.37 -5.75
N CYS A 62 3.06 1.22 -4.79
CA CYS A 62 2.78 0.95 -3.38
C CYS A 62 1.29 0.89 -3.10
N ALA A 63 0.52 1.83 -3.67
CA ALA A 63 -0.93 1.88 -3.48
C ALA A 63 -1.60 0.64 -4.07
N GLU A 64 -1.20 0.24 -5.28
CA GLU A 64 -1.74 -0.96 -5.92
C GLU A 64 -1.48 -2.21 -5.08
N SER A 65 -0.26 -2.35 -4.56
CA SER A 65 0.11 -3.49 -3.72
C SER A 65 -0.66 -3.51 -2.41
N MET A 66 -0.84 -2.36 -1.77
CA MET A 66 -1.66 -2.26 -0.56
C MET A 66 -3.09 -2.70 -0.83
N ALA A 67 -3.68 -2.24 -1.93
CA ALA A 67 -5.04 -2.61 -2.31
C ALA A 67 -5.16 -4.12 -2.53
N GLU A 68 -4.19 -4.73 -3.22
CA GLU A 68 -4.18 -6.17 -3.46
C GLU A 68 -4.13 -6.97 -2.15
N ILE A 69 -3.28 -6.56 -1.22
CA ILE A 69 -3.17 -7.25 0.07
C ILE A 69 -4.47 -7.10 0.85
N TRP A 70 -5.02 -5.89 0.94
CA TRP A 70 -6.25 -5.65 1.69
C TRP A 70 -7.44 -6.39 1.10
N VAL A 71 -7.58 -6.41 -0.23
CA VAL A 71 -8.65 -7.16 -0.90
C VAL A 71 -8.50 -8.66 -0.63
N ARG A 72 -7.31 -9.19 -0.79
CA ARG A 72 -7.03 -10.62 -0.60
C ARG A 72 -7.29 -11.06 0.84
N MET A 73 -6.89 -10.23 1.81
CA MET A 73 -7.09 -10.52 3.22
C MET A 73 -8.48 -10.13 3.73
N ASN A 74 -9.27 -9.47 2.89
CA ASN A 74 -10.57 -8.92 3.26
C ASN A 74 -10.45 -8.02 4.50
N LYS A 75 -9.47 -7.12 4.47
CA LYS A 75 -9.08 -6.30 5.60
C LYS A 75 -8.78 -4.88 5.12
N PHE A 76 -9.18 -3.88 5.89
CA PHE A 76 -8.92 -2.48 5.57
C PHE A 76 -8.46 -1.78 6.83
N ASP A 77 -7.27 -1.17 6.77
CA ASP A 77 -6.71 -0.44 7.91
C ASP A 77 -6.95 1.06 7.70
N GLU A 78 -7.97 1.56 8.39
CA GLU A 78 -8.39 2.95 8.33
C GLU A 78 -7.29 3.90 8.78
N TYR A 79 -6.56 3.54 9.83
CA TYR A 79 -5.48 4.35 10.39
C TYR A 79 -4.38 4.60 9.35
N LEU A 80 -3.96 3.55 8.67
CA LEU A 80 -2.95 3.68 7.61
C LEU A 80 -3.49 4.44 6.41
N PHE A 81 -4.73 4.15 6.02
CA PHE A 81 -5.35 4.79 4.86
C PHE A 81 -5.42 6.31 5.02
N LYS A 82 -5.77 6.79 6.19
CA LYS A 82 -5.89 8.23 6.46
C LYS A 82 -4.59 8.99 6.23
N LYS A 83 -3.46 8.34 6.44
CA LYS A 83 -2.14 8.95 6.31
C LYS A 83 -1.62 8.99 4.87
N LEU A 84 -2.23 8.25 3.97
CA LEU A 84 -1.77 8.18 2.59
C LEU A 84 -2.00 9.49 1.85
N SER A 85 -1.21 9.71 0.79
CA SER A 85 -1.41 10.87 -0.08
C SER A 85 -2.78 10.75 -0.76
N PRO A 86 -3.37 11.90 -1.19
CA PRO A 86 -4.64 11.86 -1.94
C PRO A 86 -4.55 10.99 -3.19
N PHE A 87 -3.40 11.00 -3.86
CA PHE A 87 -3.16 10.20 -5.06
C PHE A 87 -3.26 8.70 -4.73
N ALA A 88 -2.60 8.26 -3.65
CA ALA A 88 -2.64 6.87 -3.21
C ALA A 88 -4.04 6.45 -2.77
N LYS A 89 -4.74 7.30 -2.03
CA LYS A 89 -6.13 7.04 -1.59
C LYS A 89 -7.04 6.80 -2.78
N ASN A 90 -6.91 7.61 -3.83
CA ASN A 90 -7.72 7.48 -5.03
C ASN A 90 -7.49 6.14 -5.73
N ILE A 91 -6.23 5.74 -5.86
CA ILE A 91 -5.86 4.46 -6.48
C ILE A 91 -6.46 3.30 -5.70
N ILE A 92 -6.26 3.30 -4.38
CA ILE A 92 -6.75 2.22 -3.51
C ILE A 92 -8.27 2.14 -3.56
N SER A 93 -8.95 3.28 -3.49
CA SER A 93 -10.42 3.31 -3.51
C SER A 93 -10.98 2.71 -4.80
N LYS A 94 -10.39 3.04 -5.94
CA LYS A 94 -10.82 2.50 -7.23
C LYS A 94 -10.59 1.00 -7.35
N LEU A 95 -9.45 0.53 -6.88
CA LEU A 95 -9.13 -0.89 -6.95
C LEU A 95 -10.01 -1.71 -6.01
N ILE A 96 -10.26 -1.22 -4.81
CA ILE A 96 -11.13 -1.91 -3.86
C ILE A 96 -12.55 -1.95 -4.41
N LEU A 97 -13.05 -0.84 -4.97
CA LEU A 97 -14.39 -0.81 -5.57
C LEU A 97 -14.53 -1.86 -6.66
N SER A 98 -13.49 -2.02 -7.48
CA SER A 98 -13.48 -2.98 -8.58
C SER A 98 -13.45 -4.43 -8.11
N LYS A 99 -12.68 -4.73 -7.06
CA LYS A 99 -12.37 -6.11 -6.66
C LYS A 99 -13.15 -6.61 -5.45
N ASN A 100 -13.49 -5.73 -4.53
CA ASN A 100 -14.23 -6.10 -3.32
C ASN A 100 -15.13 -4.94 -2.89
N PRO A 101 -16.32 -4.80 -3.50
CA PRO A 101 -17.21 -3.67 -3.18
C PRO A 101 -17.62 -3.59 -1.71
N THR A 102 -17.57 -4.71 -0.98
CA THR A 102 -17.90 -4.73 0.45
C THR A 102 -16.94 -3.85 1.25
N LEU A 103 -15.65 -3.85 0.86
CA LEU A 103 -14.66 -3.03 1.54
C LEU A 103 -14.80 -1.54 1.20
N ILE A 104 -15.33 -1.20 0.01
CA ILE A 104 -15.44 0.19 -0.39
C ILE A 104 -16.36 1.00 0.54
N ALA A 105 -17.32 0.35 1.16
CA ALA A 105 -18.20 1.02 2.12
C ALA A 105 -17.41 1.59 3.29
N GLN A 106 -16.36 0.90 3.74
CA GLN A 106 -15.48 1.36 4.80
C GLN A 106 -14.64 2.56 4.34
N VAL A 107 -14.11 2.50 3.12
CA VAL A 107 -13.30 3.57 2.54
C VAL A 107 -14.13 4.85 2.41
N VAL A 108 -15.32 4.74 1.86
CA VAL A 108 -16.22 5.89 1.68
C VAL A 108 -16.62 6.49 3.02
N LYS A 109 -16.96 5.64 3.98
CA LYS A 109 -17.33 6.08 5.32
C LYS A 109 -16.19 6.86 5.99
N ASP A 110 -14.96 6.37 5.84
CA ASP A 110 -13.79 7.05 6.38
C ASP A 110 -13.58 8.42 5.76
N GLN A 111 -13.69 8.51 4.44
CA GLN A 111 -13.53 9.77 3.73
C GLN A 111 -14.59 10.79 4.15
N ILE A 112 -15.83 10.35 4.29
CA ILE A 112 -16.93 11.22 4.72
C ILE A 112 -16.68 11.73 6.14
N SER A 113 -16.25 10.86 7.04
CA SER A 113 -15.93 11.23 8.42
C SER A 113 -14.84 12.30 8.46
N ASN A 114 -13.81 12.16 7.62
CA ASN A 114 -12.74 13.13 7.55
C ASN A 114 -13.21 14.48 7.01
N GLU A 115 -14.07 14.48 6.03
CA GLU A 115 -14.60 15.71 5.45
C GLU A 115 -15.51 16.48 6.41
N MET A 116 -16.19 15.75 7.29
CA MET A 116 -17.11 16.35 8.26
C MET A 116 -16.39 16.90 9.50
N GLN A 117 -15.12 16.61 9.66
CA GLN A 117 -14.30 17.13 10.76
C GLN A 117 -13.47 18.33 10.32
#